data_2cd4742d87424a309d15768855cc56e3
#
_entry.id   2cd4742d87424a309d15768855cc56e3
#
_cell.length_a   1.000
_cell.length_b   1.000
_cell.length_c   1.000
_cell.angle_alpha   90.00
_cell.angle_beta   90.00
_cell.angle_gamma   90.00
#
_symmetry.space_group_name_H-M   'P 1'
#
loop_
_entity.id
_entity.type
_entity.pdbx_description
1 polymer ?
#
loop_
_entity_poly.entity_id
_entity_poly.type
_entity_poly.pdbx_seq_one_letter_code
_entity_poly.pdbx_strand_id
1 'polypeptide(L)'
;GIYDKLNKQADEDERRRKSQAVEAQKGSQHKFQVFDPGTLVNKKTRFVDEAEELLPYLENTHLEVTGTPLPTNFSLKLCDKDELKVAYEFFKGTWQKGIQGFCINRKQGTSRVFVLKDELAKVMLTIGHEVGHLQTASLQGVEEEAKAYAFSLEWMEAIKRKNIAGLGSVLISERPAENGLHNVAFEFVLGMMRQGTNAKAVFNQLINGLKIAS
;
A
#
# COMPACT_ATOMS: atom_id res chain seq x y z
N GLY A 1 -17.31 23.09 12.68
CA GLY A 1 -17.02 24.33 11.98
C GLY A 1 -17.18 24.20 10.48
N ILE A 2 -16.95 25.30 9.75
CA ILE A 2 -17.06 25.34 8.29
C ILE A 2 -16.09 24.34 7.63
N TYR A 3 -14.90 24.19 8.19
CA TYR A 3 -13.89 23.23 7.69
C TYR A 3 -14.34 21.78 7.81
N ASP A 4 -15.05 21.43 8.90
CA ASP A 4 -15.58 20.07 9.08
C ASP A 4 -16.67 19.77 8.06
N LYS A 5 -17.51 20.75 7.74
CA LYS A 5 -18.54 20.62 6.71
C LYS A 5 -17.96 20.49 5.31
N LEU A 6 -16.92 21.28 5.00
CA LEU A 6 -16.25 21.23 3.69
C LEU A 6 -15.50 19.91 3.51
N ASN A 7 -14.83 19.41 4.55
CA ASN A 7 -14.16 18.11 4.51
C ASN A 7 -15.18 16.98 4.36
N LYS A 8 -16.29 17.06 5.07
CA LYS A 8 -17.38 16.08 4.96
C LYS A 8 -18.00 16.07 3.57
N GLN A 9 -18.22 17.25 2.98
CA GLN A 9 -18.75 17.37 1.62
C GLN A 9 -17.76 16.83 0.58
N ALA A 10 -16.47 17.14 0.71
CA ALA A 10 -15.42 16.61 -0.16
C ALA A 10 -15.34 15.09 -0.07
N ASP A 11 -15.44 14.53 1.13
CA ASP A 11 -15.45 13.09 1.36
C ASP A 11 -16.70 12.42 0.76
N GLU A 12 -17.86 13.08 0.85
CA GLU A 12 -19.11 12.60 0.22
C GLU A 12 -19.05 12.63 -1.31
N ASP A 13 -18.49 13.69 -1.90
CA ASP A 13 -18.33 13.82 -3.35
C ASP A 13 -17.34 12.79 -3.89
N GLU A 14 -16.26 12.54 -3.16
CA GLU A 14 -15.28 11.51 -3.51
C GLU A 14 -15.89 10.10 -3.41
N ARG A 15 -16.69 9.85 -2.37
CA ARG A 15 -17.46 8.60 -2.23
C ARG A 15 -18.39 8.37 -3.42
N ARG A 16 -19.11 9.40 -3.85
CA ARG A 16 -20.05 9.32 -4.98
C ARG A 16 -19.33 8.98 -6.29
N ARG A 17 -18.20 9.62 -6.56
CA ARG A 17 -17.37 9.35 -7.74
C ARG A 17 -16.84 7.91 -7.75
N LYS A 18 -16.41 7.40 -6.60
CA LYS A 18 -15.86 6.05 -6.45
C LYS A 18 -16.94 4.98 -6.52
N SER A 19 -18.12 5.21 -5.96
CA SER A 19 -19.26 4.29 -6.12
C SER A 19 -19.64 4.13 -7.58
N GLN A 20 -19.65 5.22 -8.35
CA GLN A 20 -19.90 5.18 -9.79
C GLN A 20 -18.79 4.44 -10.55
N ALA A 21 -17.53 4.65 -10.18
CA ALA A 21 -16.40 3.95 -10.78
C ALA A 21 -16.40 2.46 -10.45
N VAL A 22 -16.76 2.08 -9.22
CA VAL A 22 -16.89 0.68 -8.78
C VAL A 22 -18.06 -0.01 -9.49
N GLU A 23 -19.19 0.67 -9.66
CA GLU A 23 -20.31 0.13 -10.43
C GLU A 23 -19.97 -0.06 -11.91
N ALA A 24 -19.22 0.86 -12.51
CA ALA A 24 -18.71 0.72 -13.86
C ALA A 24 -17.72 -0.45 -14.01
N GLN A 25 -16.99 -0.80 -12.94
CA GLN A 25 -16.04 -1.92 -12.91
C GLN A 25 -16.67 -3.27 -12.53
N LYS A 26 -17.90 -3.29 -12.03
CA LYS A 26 -18.61 -4.56 -11.68
C LYS A 26 -18.80 -5.52 -12.85
N GLY A 27 -18.62 -5.07 -14.08
CA GLY A 27 -18.64 -5.92 -15.28
C GLY A 27 -17.29 -6.55 -15.61
N SER A 28 -16.20 -6.15 -14.98
CA SER A 28 -14.88 -6.75 -15.15
C SER A 28 -14.57 -7.64 -13.94
N GLN A 29 -14.38 -8.94 -14.19
CA GLN A 29 -14.11 -9.96 -13.16
C GLN A 29 -12.70 -9.81 -12.55
N HIS A 30 -12.24 -8.60 -12.27
CA HIS A 30 -10.98 -8.41 -11.56
C HIS A 30 -11.22 -8.70 -10.09
N LYS A 31 -10.84 -9.90 -9.66
CA LYS A 31 -10.71 -10.22 -8.25
C LYS A 31 -9.70 -9.26 -7.64
N PHE A 32 -10.16 -8.38 -6.79
CA PHE A 32 -9.30 -7.57 -5.96
C PHE A 32 -8.34 -8.48 -5.21
N GLN A 33 -7.05 -8.32 -5.47
CA GLN A 33 -6.06 -9.08 -4.75
C GLN A 33 -5.62 -8.28 -3.54
N VAL A 34 -5.74 -8.93 -2.41
CA VAL A 34 -5.43 -8.33 -1.12
C VAL A 34 -3.95 -8.52 -0.84
N PHE A 35 -3.25 -7.43 -0.51
CA PHE A 35 -1.89 -7.52 -0.02
C PHE A 35 -1.89 -8.20 1.36
N ASP A 36 -1.19 -9.33 1.48
CA ASP A 36 -1.09 -10.08 2.73
C ASP A 36 0.34 -10.01 3.29
N PRO A 37 0.60 -9.14 4.28
CA PRO A 37 1.92 -9.02 4.87
C PRO A 37 2.33 -10.25 5.69
N GLY A 38 1.38 -11.06 6.13
CA GLY A 38 1.67 -12.25 6.92
C GLY A 38 2.55 -13.27 6.21
N THR A 39 2.51 -13.30 4.88
CA THR A 39 3.34 -14.18 4.06
C THR A 39 4.80 -13.74 3.99
N LEU A 40 5.09 -12.52 4.41
CA LEU A 40 6.40 -11.88 4.28
C LEU A 40 7.17 -11.78 5.60
N VAL A 41 6.63 -12.33 6.68
CA VAL A 41 7.24 -12.32 8.02
C VAL A 41 7.46 -13.74 8.53
N ASN A 42 8.61 -13.99 9.16
CA ASN A 42 8.99 -15.31 9.64
C ASN A 42 8.83 -15.50 11.14
N LYS A 43 8.51 -14.44 11.88
CA LYS A 43 8.26 -14.51 13.31
C LYS A 43 7.36 -13.39 13.81
N LYS A 44 6.74 -13.58 14.95
CA LYS A 44 5.90 -12.56 15.60
C LYS A 44 6.71 -11.36 16.04
N THR A 45 6.10 -10.19 15.95
CA THR A 45 6.61 -8.93 16.48
C THR A 45 5.58 -8.30 17.41
N ARG A 46 5.96 -7.24 18.14
CA ARG A 46 5.05 -6.58 19.07
C ARG A 46 3.85 -5.97 18.37
N PHE A 47 2.71 -5.95 19.03
CA PHE A 47 1.51 -5.29 18.56
C PHE A 47 1.66 -3.76 18.61
N VAL A 48 1.17 -3.07 17.58
CA VAL A 48 1.21 -1.61 17.47
C VAL A 48 -0.21 -1.08 17.28
N ASP A 49 -0.60 -0.13 18.11
CA ASP A 49 -1.92 0.51 18.05
C ASP A 49 -1.87 2.04 17.88
N GLU A 50 -0.70 2.65 18.00
CA GLU A 50 -0.50 4.10 17.87
C GLU A 50 0.36 4.45 16.65
N ALA A 51 -0.18 5.25 15.74
CA ALA A 51 0.53 5.66 14.52
C ALA A 51 1.82 6.43 14.83
N GLU A 52 1.84 7.21 15.89
CA GLU A 52 3.00 8.02 16.32
C GLU A 52 4.23 7.17 16.62
N GLU A 53 4.06 5.94 17.09
CA GLU A 53 5.17 5.00 17.34
C GLU A 53 5.91 4.64 16.06
N LEU A 54 5.25 4.73 14.92
CA LEU A 54 5.78 4.31 13.62
C LEU A 54 6.49 5.44 12.88
N LEU A 55 6.18 6.70 13.17
CA LEU A 55 6.66 7.85 12.38
C LEU A 55 8.18 7.87 12.16
N PRO A 56 9.03 7.65 13.18
CA PRO A 56 10.48 7.62 12.94
C PRO A 56 10.91 6.51 11.98
N TYR A 57 10.27 5.36 12.05
CA TYR A 57 10.57 4.23 11.17
C TYR A 57 10.11 4.48 9.74
N LEU A 58 8.95 5.12 9.58
CA LEU A 58 8.42 5.49 8.27
C LEU A 58 9.30 6.54 7.60
N GLU A 59 9.72 7.56 8.35
CA GLU A 59 10.65 8.60 7.88
C GLU A 59 11.96 7.97 7.39
N ASN A 60 12.56 7.12 8.19
CA ASN A 60 13.80 6.43 7.86
C ASN A 60 13.65 5.57 6.60
N THR A 61 12.60 4.78 6.54
CA THR A 61 12.42 3.84 5.43
C THR A 61 12.14 4.59 4.13
N HIS A 62 11.28 5.60 4.17
CA HIS A 62 10.98 6.42 3.00
C HIS A 62 12.22 7.13 2.47
N LEU A 63 13.03 7.70 3.36
CA LEU A 63 14.28 8.37 2.99
C LEU A 63 15.26 7.38 2.34
N GLU A 64 15.40 6.18 2.87
CA GLU A 64 16.26 5.13 2.29
C GLU A 64 15.80 4.70 0.89
N VAL A 65 14.49 4.58 0.68
CA VAL A 65 13.94 4.14 -0.60
C VAL A 65 13.98 5.24 -1.65
N THR A 66 13.55 6.45 -1.29
CA THR A 66 13.30 7.53 -2.25
C THR A 66 14.37 8.62 -2.26
N GLY A 67 15.19 8.71 -1.22
CA GLY A 67 16.12 9.83 -1.01
C GLY A 67 15.44 11.12 -0.58
N THR A 68 14.13 11.10 -0.31
CA THR A 68 13.35 12.28 0.09
C THR A 68 12.59 12.02 1.40
N PRO A 69 12.29 13.08 2.18
CA PRO A 69 11.47 12.93 3.37
C PRO A 69 10.06 12.44 3.05
N LEU A 70 9.41 11.83 4.03
CA LEU A 70 8.01 11.49 3.94
C LEU A 70 7.18 12.76 3.66
N PRO A 71 6.24 12.74 2.70
CA PRO A 71 5.45 13.93 2.38
C PRO A 71 4.67 14.48 3.58
N THR A 72 4.59 15.81 3.71
CA THR A 72 3.85 16.47 4.78
C THR A 72 2.33 16.41 4.59
N ASN A 73 1.88 16.19 3.34
CA ASN A 73 0.47 16.06 2.99
C ASN A 73 -0.02 14.60 3.09
N PHE A 74 0.46 13.88 4.08
CA PHE A 74 0.19 12.48 4.32
C PHE A 74 -0.38 12.30 5.72
N SER A 75 -1.44 11.52 5.86
CA SER A 75 -1.97 11.11 7.15
C SER A 75 -2.07 9.60 7.24
N LEU A 76 -1.74 9.07 8.41
CA LEU A 76 -1.81 7.65 8.72
C LEU A 76 -2.77 7.43 9.88
N LYS A 77 -3.71 6.51 9.71
CA LYS A 77 -4.58 6.03 10.80
C LYS A 77 -4.46 4.53 10.96
N LEU A 78 -4.12 4.10 12.16
CA LEU A 78 -4.24 2.69 12.54
C LEU A 78 -5.66 2.43 13.04
N CYS A 79 -6.27 1.39 12.51
CA CYS A 79 -7.67 1.04 12.75
C CYS A 79 -7.79 -0.35 13.33
N ASP A 80 -8.73 -0.56 14.23
CA ASP A 80 -9.19 -1.92 14.46
C ASP A 80 -9.98 -2.43 13.25
N LYS A 81 -10.36 -3.70 13.25
CA LYS A 81 -11.00 -4.33 12.10
C LYS A 81 -12.32 -3.66 11.72
N ASP A 82 -13.14 -3.30 12.69
CA ASP A 82 -14.44 -2.67 12.44
C ASP A 82 -14.27 -1.25 11.92
N GLU A 83 -13.36 -0.48 12.48
CA GLU A 83 -13.01 0.86 12.00
C GLU A 83 -12.49 0.83 10.56
N LEU A 84 -11.62 -0.12 10.25
CA LEU A 84 -11.05 -0.27 8.91
C LEU A 84 -12.14 -0.62 7.89
N LYS A 85 -13.05 -1.53 8.25
CA LYS A 85 -14.17 -1.90 7.40
C LYS A 85 -15.11 -0.73 7.13
N VAL A 86 -15.47 0.05 8.15
CA VAL A 86 -16.32 1.24 8.01
C VAL A 86 -15.65 2.25 7.09
N ALA A 87 -14.37 2.55 7.31
CA ALA A 87 -13.63 3.49 6.48
C ALA A 87 -13.51 2.99 5.03
N TYR A 88 -13.22 1.73 4.83
CA TYR A 88 -13.12 1.14 3.49
C TYR A 88 -14.45 1.22 2.74
N GLU A 89 -15.55 0.85 3.36
CA GLU A 89 -16.88 0.92 2.74
C GLU A 89 -17.27 2.36 2.41
N PHE A 90 -16.86 3.32 3.24
CA PHE A 90 -17.09 4.73 2.99
C PHE A 90 -16.32 5.24 1.76
N PHE A 91 -15.04 4.91 1.62
CA PHE A 91 -14.16 5.47 0.60
C PHE A 91 -14.03 4.60 -0.66
N LYS A 92 -14.12 3.29 -0.55
CA LYS A 92 -13.78 2.35 -1.61
C LYS A 92 -14.95 1.48 -2.09
N GLY A 93 -15.96 1.26 -1.26
CA GLY A 93 -17.12 0.45 -1.60
C GLY A 93 -17.17 -0.88 -0.87
N THR A 94 -17.37 -1.99 -1.58
CA THR A 94 -17.64 -3.28 -0.96
C THR A 94 -16.42 -3.86 -0.24
N TRP A 95 -16.58 -4.13 1.05
CA TRP A 95 -15.55 -4.77 1.87
C TRP A 95 -15.24 -6.18 1.39
N GLN A 96 -13.98 -6.54 1.42
CA GLN A 96 -13.51 -7.90 1.17
C GLN A 96 -12.71 -8.42 2.35
N LYS A 97 -12.91 -9.69 2.67
CA LYS A 97 -12.16 -10.35 3.73
C LYS A 97 -10.67 -10.35 3.41
N GLY A 98 -9.86 -10.02 4.41
CA GLY A 98 -8.41 -10.04 4.29
C GLY A 98 -7.80 -8.67 3.97
N ILE A 99 -8.59 -7.62 3.76
CA ILE A 99 -8.07 -6.26 3.60
C ILE A 99 -7.33 -5.84 4.86
N GLN A 100 -6.04 -5.49 4.71
CA GLN A 100 -5.17 -5.07 5.80
C GLN A 100 -4.97 -3.55 5.83
N GLY A 101 -5.24 -2.89 4.73
CA GLY A 101 -5.10 -1.44 4.60
C GLY A 101 -5.56 -0.95 3.24
N PHE A 102 -5.67 0.36 3.13
CA PHE A 102 -5.96 1.03 1.87
C PHE A 102 -5.51 2.49 1.96
N CYS A 103 -5.46 3.14 0.82
CA CYS A 103 -5.10 4.56 0.76
C CYS A 103 -6.03 5.35 -0.14
N ILE A 104 -6.04 6.66 0.10
CA ILE A 104 -6.69 7.66 -0.74
C ILE A 104 -5.59 8.54 -1.30
N ASN A 105 -5.30 8.40 -2.59
CA ASN A 105 -4.30 9.20 -3.28
C ASN A 105 -4.96 10.47 -3.83
N ARG A 106 -4.60 11.63 -3.28
CA ARG A 106 -5.16 12.92 -3.67
C ARG A 106 -4.10 13.76 -4.39
N LYS A 107 -4.47 14.30 -5.56
CA LYS A 107 -3.62 15.25 -6.28
C LYS A 107 -3.47 16.57 -5.53
N GLN A 108 -4.54 16.98 -4.83
CA GLN A 108 -4.58 18.19 -4.02
C GLN A 108 -5.17 17.81 -2.64
N GLY A 109 -4.60 18.38 -1.59
CA GLY A 109 -4.98 18.07 -0.23
C GLY A 109 -4.18 16.93 0.38
N THR A 110 -4.68 16.36 1.47
CA THR A 110 -3.99 15.32 2.23
C THR A 110 -4.33 13.93 1.71
N SER A 111 -3.34 13.19 1.27
CA SER A 111 -3.46 11.75 1.03
C SER A 111 -3.57 11.01 2.34
N ARG A 112 -4.35 9.94 2.37
CA ARG A 112 -4.69 9.23 3.60
C ARG A 112 -4.37 7.76 3.47
N VAL A 113 -3.80 7.19 4.51
CA VAL A 113 -3.52 5.75 4.63
C VAL A 113 -4.23 5.21 5.86
N PHE A 114 -4.97 4.13 5.69
CA PHE A 114 -5.65 3.40 6.75
C PHE A 114 -5.08 2.00 6.82
N VAL A 115 -4.64 1.58 7.97
CA VAL A 115 -3.99 0.27 8.16
C VAL A 115 -4.54 -0.41 9.41
N LEU A 116 -4.74 -1.71 9.32
CA LEU A 116 -5.15 -2.53 10.47
C LEU A 116 -4.08 -2.52 11.55
N LYS A 117 -4.49 -2.28 12.79
CA LYS A 117 -3.64 -2.51 13.96
C LYS A 117 -3.22 -3.97 14.00
N ASP A 118 -1.95 -4.22 14.08
CA ASP A 118 -1.38 -5.56 14.02
C ASP A 118 0.06 -5.54 14.58
N GLU A 119 0.77 -6.62 14.39
CA GLU A 119 2.18 -6.72 14.71
C GLU A 119 3.02 -5.73 13.88
N LEU A 120 4.06 -5.19 14.49
CA LEU A 120 4.93 -4.16 13.92
C LEU A 120 5.40 -4.49 12.49
N ALA A 121 5.87 -5.70 12.27
CA ALA A 121 6.36 -6.10 10.95
C ALA A 121 5.24 -6.03 9.89
N LYS A 122 4.07 -6.54 10.21
CA LYS A 122 2.93 -6.55 9.28
C LYS A 122 2.44 -5.13 8.98
N VAL A 123 2.35 -4.29 10.00
CA VAL A 123 1.94 -2.88 9.85
C VAL A 123 2.93 -2.13 8.98
N MET A 124 4.23 -2.28 9.21
CA MET A 124 5.27 -1.63 8.41
C MET A 124 5.21 -2.04 6.93
N LEU A 125 4.96 -3.30 6.64
CA LEU A 125 4.86 -3.80 5.27
C LEU A 125 3.58 -3.31 4.58
N THR A 126 2.45 -3.32 5.26
CA THR A 126 1.19 -2.79 4.72
C THR A 126 1.31 -1.30 4.41
N ILE A 127 1.91 -0.51 5.31
CA ILE A 127 2.15 0.91 5.08
C ILE A 127 3.03 1.11 3.85
N GLY A 128 4.09 0.33 3.70
CA GLY A 128 4.99 0.42 2.53
C GLY A 128 4.26 0.18 1.21
N HIS A 129 3.37 -0.78 1.17
CA HIS A 129 2.53 -1.04 0.01
C HIS A 129 1.61 0.15 -0.30
N GLU A 130 0.92 0.69 0.72
CA GLU A 130 0.02 1.83 0.55
C GLU A 130 0.78 3.11 0.18
N VAL A 131 1.94 3.36 0.77
CA VAL A 131 2.82 4.47 0.40
C VAL A 131 3.29 4.34 -1.05
N GLY A 132 3.48 3.12 -1.54
CA GLY A 132 3.78 2.84 -2.95
C GLY A 132 2.71 3.37 -3.90
N HIS A 133 1.45 3.22 -3.54
CA HIS A 133 0.34 3.82 -4.29
C HIS A 133 0.40 5.35 -4.31
N LEU A 134 0.94 5.98 -3.27
CA LEU A 134 0.97 7.42 -3.11
C LEU A 134 2.20 8.10 -3.73
N GLN A 135 3.17 7.34 -4.23
CA GLN A 135 4.43 7.89 -4.75
C GLN A 135 4.26 8.75 -5.99
N THR A 136 3.29 8.42 -6.81
CA THR A 136 2.94 9.17 -8.02
C THR A 136 1.43 9.26 -8.15
N ALA A 137 0.95 10.02 -9.13
CA ALA A 137 -0.44 9.92 -9.55
C ALA A 137 -0.77 8.47 -9.93
N SER A 138 -2.00 8.05 -9.68
CA SER A 138 -2.42 6.67 -9.91
C SER A 138 -2.32 6.30 -11.38
N LEU A 139 -1.71 5.15 -11.64
CA LEU A 139 -1.76 4.47 -12.92
C LEU A 139 -3.10 3.74 -13.05
N GLN A 140 -3.33 3.03 -14.14
CA GLN A 140 -4.58 2.30 -14.33
C GLN A 140 -4.42 0.81 -14.04
N GLY A 141 -5.36 0.26 -13.28
CA GLY A 141 -5.53 -1.18 -13.12
C GLY A 141 -4.30 -1.91 -12.58
N VAL A 142 -3.84 -2.88 -13.36
CA VAL A 142 -2.74 -3.78 -12.97
C VAL A 142 -1.41 -3.04 -12.79
N GLU A 143 -1.16 -2.02 -13.60
CA GLU A 143 0.06 -1.23 -13.51
C GLU A 143 0.15 -0.47 -12.18
N GLU A 144 -0.97 0.00 -11.66
CA GLU A 144 -0.99 0.67 -10.35
C GLU A 144 -0.61 -0.31 -9.23
N GLU A 145 -1.17 -1.50 -9.23
CA GLU A 145 -0.80 -2.55 -8.27
C GLU A 145 0.65 -2.98 -8.42
N ALA A 146 1.13 -3.13 -9.65
CA ALA A 146 2.53 -3.47 -9.91
C ALA A 146 3.49 -2.37 -9.39
N LYS A 147 3.12 -1.10 -9.56
CA LYS A 147 3.88 0.03 -9.00
C LYS A 147 3.98 -0.08 -7.48
N ALA A 148 2.87 -0.32 -6.80
CA ALA A 148 2.84 -0.47 -5.35
C ALA A 148 3.65 -1.68 -4.88
N TYR A 149 3.57 -2.81 -5.58
CA TYR A 149 4.38 -3.99 -5.24
C TYR A 149 5.87 -3.77 -5.45
N ALA A 150 6.27 -3.16 -6.56
CA ALA A 150 7.67 -2.84 -6.79
C ALA A 150 8.23 -1.93 -5.69
N PHE A 151 7.46 -0.92 -5.31
CA PHE A 151 7.83 -0.03 -4.20
C PHE A 151 7.91 -0.79 -2.88
N SER A 152 6.95 -1.66 -2.57
CA SER A 152 6.95 -2.43 -1.33
C SER A 152 8.15 -3.36 -1.21
N LEU A 153 8.67 -3.91 -2.32
CA LEU A 153 9.89 -4.72 -2.31
C LEU A 153 11.13 -3.86 -2.00
N GLU A 154 11.23 -2.66 -2.56
CA GLU A 154 12.29 -1.70 -2.19
C GLU A 154 12.19 -1.27 -0.72
N TRP A 155 10.96 -1.08 -0.24
CA TRP A 155 10.69 -0.77 1.17
C TRP A 155 11.19 -1.87 2.10
N MET A 156 10.89 -3.12 1.80
CA MET A 156 11.38 -4.28 2.55
C MET A 156 12.91 -4.37 2.52
N GLU A 157 13.51 -4.15 1.36
CA GLU A 157 14.96 -4.19 1.21
C GLU A 157 15.65 -3.12 2.06
N ALA A 158 15.08 -1.91 2.11
CA ALA A 158 15.57 -0.83 2.96
C ALA A 158 15.49 -1.19 4.46
N ILE A 159 14.36 -1.75 4.88
CA ILE A 159 14.17 -2.22 6.26
C ILE A 159 15.23 -3.29 6.62
N LYS A 160 15.45 -4.24 5.73
CA LYS A 160 16.43 -5.30 5.95
C LYS A 160 17.87 -4.77 6.01
N ARG A 161 18.24 -3.94 5.04
CA ARG A 161 19.59 -3.39 4.93
C ARG A 161 19.98 -2.54 6.14
N LYS A 162 19.05 -1.74 6.64
CA LYS A 162 19.26 -0.82 7.75
C LYS A 162 18.75 -1.35 9.09
N ASN A 163 18.21 -2.55 9.12
CA ASN A 163 17.59 -3.11 10.32
C ASN A 163 16.59 -2.14 10.99
N ILE A 164 15.77 -1.49 10.18
CA ILE A 164 14.83 -0.49 10.67
C ILE A 164 13.83 -1.15 11.60
N ALA A 165 13.57 -0.52 12.74
CA ALA A 165 12.68 -1.02 13.79
C ALA A 165 13.07 -2.42 14.32
N GLY A 166 14.33 -2.85 14.10
CA GLY A 166 14.79 -4.19 14.46
C GLY A 166 14.22 -5.30 13.59
N LEU A 167 13.66 -4.98 12.43
CA LEU A 167 12.94 -5.93 11.58
C LEU A 167 13.80 -6.64 10.53
N GLY A 168 15.10 -6.36 10.47
CA GLY A 168 15.98 -6.90 9.43
C GLY A 168 15.98 -8.41 9.30
N SER A 169 15.89 -9.14 10.42
CA SER A 169 15.83 -10.61 10.45
C SER A 169 14.42 -11.19 10.45
N VAL A 170 13.41 -10.33 10.53
CA VAL A 170 11.99 -10.74 10.61
C VAL A 170 11.39 -10.91 9.21
N LEU A 171 11.86 -10.12 8.24
CA LEU A 171 11.29 -10.11 6.90
C LEU A 171 11.88 -11.22 6.04
N ILE A 172 11.01 -11.89 5.28
CA ILE A 172 11.39 -12.90 4.30
C ILE A 172 11.61 -12.20 2.97
N SER A 173 12.86 -12.21 2.48
CA SER A 173 13.23 -11.56 1.22
C SER A 173 12.87 -12.37 -0.01
N GLU A 174 12.53 -13.64 0.15
CA GLU A 174 12.41 -14.57 -0.95
C GLU A 174 10.95 -15.00 -1.19
N ARG A 175 10.42 -14.61 -2.34
CA ARG A 175 9.28 -15.20 -3.05
C ARG A 175 7.94 -15.24 -2.29
N PRO A 176 7.29 -14.08 -2.06
CA PRO A 176 5.92 -14.08 -1.55
C PRO A 176 4.91 -14.82 -2.45
N ALA A 177 5.29 -15.12 -3.71
CA ALA A 177 4.41 -15.75 -4.68
C ALA A 177 4.13 -17.26 -4.44
N GLU A 178 4.89 -17.92 -3.59
CA GLU A 178 4.72 -19.37 -3.36
C GLU A 178 3.50 -19.71 -2.50
N ASN A 179 2.80 -18.70 -1.96
CA ASN A 179 1.65 -18.90 -1.09
C ASN A 179 0.29 -18.89 -1.78
N GLY A 180 0.24 -19.15 -3.08
CA GLY A 180 -1.01 -19.36 -3.81
C GLY A 180 -1.81 -18.11 -4.15
N LEU A 181 -1.29 -16.93 -3.87
CA LEU A 181 -1.89 -15.67 -4.29
C LEU A 181 -1.50 -15.37 -5.74
N HIS A 182 -2.35 -15.80 -6.67
CA HIS A 182 -2.19 -15.45 -8.07
C HIS A 182 -2.51 -13.97 -8.28
N ASN A 183 -1.48 -13.14 -8.16
CA ASN A 183 -1.57 -11.72 -8.41
C ASN A 183 -0.78 -11.39 -9.68
N VAL A 184 -1.49 -11.02 -10.74
CA VAL A 184 -0.88 -10.69 -12.04
C VAL A 184 0.17 -9.59 -11.90
N ALA A 185 -0.14 -8.54 -11.13
CA ALA A 185 0.78 -7.43 -10.90
C ALA A 185 2.05 -7.89 -10.18
N PHE A 186 1.88 -8.69 -9.14
CA PHE A 186 2.99 -9.22 -8.36
C PHE A 186 3.86 -10.18 -9.16
N GLU A 187 3.24 -11.10 -9.88
CA GLU A 187 3.94 -12.03 -10.77
C GLU A 187 4.72 -11.31 -11.87
N PHE A 188 4.17 -10.22 -12.40
CA PHE A 188 4.86 -9.38 -13.38
C PHE A 188 6.15 -8.79 -12.79
N VAL A 189 6.06 -8.18 -11.60
CA VAL A 189 7.23 -7.59 -10.93
C VAL A 189 8.29 -8.66 -10.65
N LEU A 190 7.90 -9.79 -10.09
CA LEU A 190 8.83 -10.89 -9.82
C LEU A 190 9.43 -11.46 -11.10
N GLY A 191 8.64 -11.57 -12.16
CA GLY A 191 9.11 -12.05 -13.46
C GLY A 191 10.22 -11.15 -14.02
N MET A 192 10.03 -9.83 -13.94
CA MET A 192 11.08 -8.88 -14.35
C MET A 192 12.32 -8.97 -13.47
N MET A 193 12.15 -9.15 -12.18
CA MET A 193 13.29 -9.32 -11.27
C MET A 193 14.09 -10.59 -11.55
N ARG A 194 13.40 -11.68 -11.89
CA ARG A 194 14.07 -12.94 -12.31
C ARG A 194 14.86 -12.77 -13.59
N GLN A 195 14.48 -11.82 -14.44
CA GLN A 195 15.22 -11.47 -15.67
C GLN A 195 16.35 -10.46 -15.43
N GLY A 196 16.63 -10.11 -14.18
CA GLY A 196 17.72 -9.23 -13.80
C GLY A 196 17.36 -7.77 -13.59
N THR A 197 16.08 -7.39 -13.69
CA THR A 197 15.61 -6.03 -13.42
C THR A 197 15.29 -5.90 -11.93
N ASN A 198 15.93 -4.96 -11.21
CA ASN A 198 15.60 -4.76 -9.79
C ASN A 198 14.26 -4.05 -9.61
N ALA A 199 13.71 -4.12 -8.41
CA ALA A 199 12.39 -3.56 -8.11
C ALA A 199 12.29 -2.06 -8.38
N LYS A 200 13.34 -1.30 -8.08
CA LYS A 200 13.41 0.14 -8.36
C LYS A 200 13.32 0.42 -9.87
N ALA A 201 14.00 -0.36 -10.69
CA ALA A 201 13.95 -0.22 -12.14
C ALA A 201 12.56 -0.58 -12.68
N VAL A 202 11.92 -1.62 -12.14
CA VAL A 202 10.52 -1.98 -12.50
C VAL A 202 9.58 -0.82 -12.15
N PHE A 203 9.69 -0.27 -10.96
CA PHE A 203 8.92 0.91 -10.54
C PHE A 203 9.10 2.07 -11.52
N ASN A 204 10.32 2.41 -11.86
CA ASN A 204 10.63 3.51 -12.78
C ASN A 204 10.06 3.27 -14.18
N GLN A 205 10.14 2.05 -14.69
CA GLN A 205 9.56 1.71 -15.99
C GLN A 205 8.03 1.82 -16.00
N LEU A 206 7.37 1.42 -14.92
CA LEU A 206 5.91 1.53 -14.79
C LEU A 206 5.46 2.99 -14.77
N ILE A 207 6.11 3.85 -13.99
CA ILE A 207 5.75 5.27 -13.94
C ILE A 207 6.09 6.00 -15.25
N ASN A 208 6.97 5.46 -16.06
CA ASN A 208 7.35 5.99 -17.38
C ASN A 208 6.55 5.35 -18.53
N GLY A 209 5.49 4.61 -18.22
CA GLY A 209 4.53 4.16 -19.22
C GLY A 209 4.60 2.69 -19.61
N LEU A 210 5.41 1.87 -18.93
CA LEU A 210 5.42 0.42 -19.17
C LEU A 210 4.01 -0.14 -18.94
N LYS A 211 3.52 -0.92 -19.91
CA LYS A 211 2.21 -1.58 -19.85
C LYS A 211 2.39 -3.07 -19.61
N ILE A 212 1.49 -3.62 -18.81
CA ILE A 212 1.42 -5.06 -18.56
C ILE A 212 0.44 -5.64 -19.58
N ALA A 213 0.91 -6.61 -20.36
CA ALA A 213 0.06 -7.29 -21.32
C ALA A 213 -1.05 -8.06 -20.57
N SER A 214 -2.28 -7.81 -20.96
CA SER A 214 -3.46 -8.53 -20.44
C SER A 214 -3.61 -9.88 -21.15
#